data_4d6424dbe648e98c74202a5dc8dbdec9
#
_entry.id   4d6424dbe648e98c74202a5dc8dbdec9
#
_cell.length_a   1.000
_cell.length_b   1.000
_cell.length_c   1.000
_cell.angle_alpha   90.00
_cell.angle_beta   90.00
_cell.angle_gamma   90.00
#
_symmetry.space_group_name_H-M   'P 1'
#
loop_
_entity.id
_entity.type
_entity.pdbx_description
1 polymer ?
#
loop_
_entity_poly.entity_id
_entity_poly.type
_entity_poly.pdbx_seq_one_letter_code
_entity_poly.pdbx_strand_id
1 'polypeptide(L)'
;GPNDLAATLNVPLGMNNQHPKHVEAVNKVLEAGKKHNIPTGIHCGSPEEVVERIEQGFLWMPLMSEVALMKTSFMASMKQINEKSKPSELKSDGKFY
;
A
#
# COMPACT_ATOMS: atom_id res chain seq x y z
N GLY A 1 6.78 -9.32 5.14
CA GLY A 1 7.23 -8.17 4.37
C GLY A 1 7.20 -8.40 2.87
N PRO A 2 6.19 -7.91 2.11
CA PRO A 2 6.10 -8.21 0.68
C PRO A 2 7.27 -7.68 -0.14
N ASN A 3 7.85 -6.54 0.23
CA ASN A 3 9.02 -6.00 -0.46
C ASN A 3 10.30 -6.81 -0.15
N ASP A 4 10.47 -7.26 1.09
CA ASP A 4 11.60 -8.12 1.46
C ASP A 4 11.51 -9.47 0.72
N LEU A 5 10.31 -10.02 0.64
CA LEU A 5 10.05 -11.23 -0.15
C LEU A 5 10.35 -11.03 -1.63
N ALA A 6 9.91 -9.91 -2.21
CA ALA A 6 10.18 -9.59 -3.61
C ALA A 6 11.69 -9.48 -3.88
N ALA A 7 12.43 -8.80 -2.98
CA ALA A 7 13.87 -8.72 -3.08
C ALA A 7 14.55 -10.09 -3.01
N THR A 8 14.12 -10.95 -2.10
CA THR A 8 14.63 -12.32 -1.96
C THR A 8 14.36 -13.16 -3.22
N LEU A 9 13.22 -12.98 -3.83
CA LEU A 9 12.81 -13.69 -5.06
C LEU A 9 13.41 -13.09 -6.33
N ASN A 10 14.12 -11.97 -6.21
CA ASN A 10 14.66 -11.19 -7.33
C ASN A 10 13.58 -10.82 -8.35
N VAL A 11 12.46 -10.30 -7.83
CA VAL A 11 11.34 -9.76 -8.62
C VAL A 11 11.15 -8.27 -8.30
N PRO A 12 10.46 -7.49 -9.15
CA PRO A 12 10.22 -6.08 -8.88
C PRO A 12 9.56 -5.85 -7.52
N LEU A 13 10.00 -4.80 -6.83
CA LEU A 13 9.41 -4.39 -5.56
C LEU A 13 8.02 -3.78 -5.79
N GLY A 14 7.16 -3.87 -4.81
CA GLY A 14 5.83 -3.26 -4.85
C GLY A 14 4.88 -3.89 -3.83
N MET A 15 3.95 -3.07 -3.36
CA MET A 15 2.84 -3.57 -2.55
C MET A 15 1.81 -4.24 -3.47
N ASN A 16 1.04 -5.16 -2.93
CA ASN A 16 0.11 -6.02 -3.69
C ASN A 16 0.76 -6.63 -4.96
N ASN A 17 1.94 -7.15 -4.79
CA ASN A 17 2.79 -7.62 -5.89
C ASN A 17 2.13 -8.80 -6.62
N GLN A 18 1.84 -8.61 -7.91
CA GLN A 18 1.18 -9.60 -8.75
C GLN A 18 2.15 -10.49 -9.55
N HIS A 19 3.46 -10.34 -9.33
CA HIS A 19 4.42 -11.23 -10.01
C HIS A 19 4.17 -12.69 -9.62
N PRO A 20 4.08 -13.64 -10.58
CA PRO A 20 3.70 -15.03 -10.30
C PRO A 20 4.51 -15.71 -9.19
N LYS A 21 5.82 -15.50 -9.17
CA LYS A 21 6.69 -16.05 -8.11
C LYS A 21 6.35 -15.49 -6.73
N HIS A 22 5.99 -14.21 -6.66
CA HIS A 22 5.62 -13.56 -5.42
C HIS A 22 4.28 -14.07 -4.92
N VAL A 23 3.28 -14.13 -5.79
CA VAL A 23 1.94 -14.66 -5.49
C VAL A 23 2.05 -16.11 -4.99
N GLU A 24 2.83 -16.96 -5.66
CA GLU A 24 3.05 -18.35 -5.25
C GLU A 24 3.67 -18.44 -3.85
N ALA A 25 4.69 -17.64 -3.57
CA ALA A 25 5.35 -17.63 -2.27
C ALA A 25 4.41 -17.16 -1.14
N VAL A 26 3.63 -16.10 -1.37
CA VAL A 26 2.62 -15.62 -0.43
C VAL A 26 1.57 -16.69 -0.13
N ASN A 27 1.08 -17.36 -1.17
CA ASN A 27 0.11 -18.45 -1.01
C ASN A 27 0.69 -19.64 -0.23
N LYS A 28 1.96 -20.00 -0.45
CA LYS A 28 2.63 -21.05 0.33
C LYS A 28 2.68 -20.71 1.82
N VAL A 29 2.98 -19.45 2.16
CA VAL A 29 2.98 -19.01 3.57
C VAL A 29 1.58 -19.09 4.18
N LEU A 30 0.56 -18.62 3.45
CA LEU A 30 -0.82 -18.68 3.91
C LEU A 30 -1.29 -20.12 4.15
N GLU A 31 -1.04 -21.02 3.20
CA GLU A 31 -1.41 -22.43 3.31
C GLU A 31 -0.67 -23.15 4.45
N ALA A 32 0.61 -22.83 4.65
CA ALA A 32 1.36 -23.34 5.79
C ALA A 32 0.76 -22.87 7.12
N GLY A 33 0.38 -21.59 7.21
CA GLY A 33 -0.30 -21.05 8.39
C GLY A 33 -1.62 -21.78 8.67
N LYS A 34 -2.45 -21.96 7.65
CA LYS A 34 -3.72 -22.70 7.78
C LYS A 34 -3.48 -24.15 8.24
N LYS A 35 -2.53 -24.84 7.60
CA LYS A 35 -2.20 -26.25 7.93
C LYS A 35 -1.76 -26.42 9.38
N HIS A 36 -1.00 -25.48 9.92
CA HIS A 36 -0.45 -25.55 11.28
C HIS A 36 -1.25 -24.74 12.30
N ASN A 37 -2.41 -24.20 11.91
CA ASN A 37 -3.26 -23.36 12.76
C ASN A 37 -2.49 -22.15 13.36
N ILE A 38 -1.68 -21.52 12.53
CA ILE A 38 -0.90 -20.33 12.90
C ILE A 38 -1.49 -19.13 12.15
N PRO A 39 -1.93 -18.08 12.87
CA PRO A 39 -2.39 -16.85 12.25
C PRO A 39 -1.30 -16.25 11.35
N THR A 40 -1.66 -15.97 10.11
CA THR A 40 -0.75 -15.35 9.14
C THR A 40 -1.12 -13.91 8.90
N GLY A 41 -0.12 -13.07 8.70
CA GLY A 41 -0.29 -11.66 8.38
C GLY A 41 0.53 -11.22 7.18
N ILE A 42 0.13 -10.11 6.59
CA ILE A 42 0.83 -9.50 5.46
C ILE A 42 0.65 -7.99 5.50
N HIS A 43 1.72 -7.23 5.25
CA HIS A 43 1.66 -5.77 5.14
C HIS A 43 0.98 -5.36 3.85
N CYS A 44 0.00 -4.48 3.95
CA CYS A 44 -0.83 -4.02 2.83
C CYS A 44 -0.58 -2.54 2.51
N GLY A 45 -0.63 -2.21 1.23
CA GLY A 45 -0.42 -0.86 0.73
C GLY A 45 -1.69 -0.05 0.51
N SER A 46 -2.86 -0.68 0.63
CA SER A 46 -4.15 0.00 0.46
C SER A 46 -5.27 -0.69 1.24
N PRO A 47 -6.39 0.02 1.53
CA PRO A 47 -7.57 -0.60 2.11
C PRO A 47 -8.15 -1.74 1.26
N GLU A 48 -8.12 -1.59 -0.06
CA GLU A 48 -8.59 -2.59 -1.01
C GLU A 48 -7.78 -3.88 -0.89
N GLU A 49 -6.45 -3.76 -0.78
CA GLU A 49 -5.59 -4.91 -0.54
C GLU A 49 -5.91 -5.60 0.79
N VAL A 50 -6.21 -4.83 1.84
CA VAL A 50 -6.62 -5.42 3.13
C VAL A 50 -7.86 -6.29 2.97
N VAL A 51 -8.87 -5.79 2.26
CA VAL A 51 -10.11 -6.56 2.01
C VAL A 51 -9.81 -7.85 1.26
N GLU A 52 -9.01 -7.79 0.20
CA GLU A 52 -8.58 -8.98 -0.55
C GLU A 52 -7.87 -10.01 0.36
N ARG A 53 -6.97 -9.54 1.23
CA ARG A 53 -6.23 -10.40 2.15
C ARG A 53 -7.13 -11.05 3.20
N ILE A 54 -8.15 -10.32 3.71
CA ILE A 54 -9.16 -10.89 4.60
C ILE A 54 -9.90 -12.05 3.90
N GLU A 55 -10.34 -11.83 2.67
CA GLU A 55 -11.04 -12.85 1.88
C GLU A 55 -10.15 -14.09 1.62
N GLN A 56 -8.86 -13.91 1.45
CA GLN A 56 -7.89 -15.01 1.31
C GLN A 56 -7.67 -15.78 2.61
N GLY A 57 -7.97 -15.18 3.76
CA GLY A 57 -7.81 -15.79 5.07
C GLY A 57 -6.62 -15.29 5.89
N PHE A 58 -6.01 -14.18 5.52
CA PHE A 58 -5.06 -13.50 6.39
C PHE A 58 -5.78 -12.89 7.59
N LEU A 59 -5.13 -12.91 8.75
CA LEU A 59 -5.73 -12.50 10.02
C LEU A 59 -5.08 -11.26 10.63
N TRP A 60 -3.98 -10.80 10.06
CA TRP A 60 -3.24 -9.66 10.58
C TRP A 60 -2.60 -8.85 9.45
N MET A 61 -3.10 -7.65 9.22
CA MET A 61 -2.69 -6.81 8.10
C MET A 61 -2.34 -5.39 8.56
N PRO A 62 -1.05 -5.09 8.78
CA PRO A 62 -0.63 -3.70 8.91
C PRO A 62 -0.96 -2.93 7.63
N LEU A 63 -1.57 -1.75 7.78
CA LEU A 63 -1.94 -0.90 6.67
C LEU A 63 -0.94 0.25 6.52
N MET A 64 -0.23 0.29 5.40
CA MET A 64 0.73 1.36 5.07
C MET A 64 1.75 1.63 6.20
N SER A 65 2.33 2.80 6.20
CA SER A 65 3.07 3.40 7.31
C SER A 65 2.48 4.77 7.62
N GLU A 66 2.82 5.32 8.78
CA GLU A 66 2.40 6.65 9.18
C GLU A 66 2.81 7.71 8.15
N VAL A 67 4.01 7.61 7.60
CA VAL A 67 4.51 8.51 6.54
C VAL A 67 3.69 8.37 5.27
N ALA A 68 3.39 7.15 4.84
CA ALA A 68 2.58 6.91 3.65
C ALA A 68 1.15 7.42 3.82
N LEU A 69 0.55 7.22 4.99
CA LEU A 69 -0.79 7.73 5.31
C LEU A 69 -0.83 9.26 5.30
N MET A 70 0.14 9.92 5.95
CA MET A 70 0.27 11.37 5.95
C MET A 70 0.45 11.90 4.53
N LYS A 71 1.37 11.35 3.76
CA LYS A 71 1.63 11.76 2.38
C LYS A 71 0.39 11.60 1.51
N THR A 72 -0.28 10.48 1.58
CA THR A 72 -1.49 10.20 0.79
C THR A 72 -2.60 11.20 1.11
N SER A 73 -2.86 11.45 2.39
CA SER A 73 -3.86 12.43 2.83
C SER A 73 -3.51 13.84 2.39
N PHE A 74 -2.26 14.25 2.57
CA PHE A 74 -1.79 15.57 2.15
C PHE A 74 -1.93 15.76 0.63
N MET A 75 -1.49 14.79 -0.17
CA MET A 75 -1.57 14.85 -1.62
C MET A 75 -3.01 14.91 -2.11
N ALA A 76 -3.92 14.15 -1.50
CA ALA A 76 -5.35 14.19 -1.81
C ALA A 76 -5.95 15.57 -1.50
N SER A 77 -5.59 16.15 -0.37
CA SER A 77 -6.03 17.50 0.03
C SER A 77 -5.52 18.57 -0.94
N MET A 78 -4.25 18.51 -1.28
CA MET A 78 -3.65 19.46 -2.23
C MET A 78 -4.27 19.33 -3.62
N LYS A 79 -4.54 18.12 -4.08
CA LYS A 79 -5.24 17.89 -5.34
C LYS A 79 -6.62 18.56 -5.33
N GLN A 80 -7.39 18.37 -4.26
CA GLN A 80 -8.72 18.96 -4.12
C GLN A 80 -8.66 20.50 -4.10
N ILE A 81 -7.70 21.09 -3.38
CA ILE A 81 -7.49 22.53 -3.34
C ILE A 81 -7.15 23.06 -4.73
N ASN A 82 -6.21 22.44 -5.43
CA ASN A 82 -5.78 22.85 -6.76
C ASN A 82 -6.90 22.77 -7.81
N GLU A 83 -7.76 21.76 -7.72
CA GLU A 83 -8.89 21.62 -8.63
C GLU A 83 -9.99 22.66 -8.39
N LYS A 84 -10.18 23.11 -7.15
CA LYS A 84 -11.24 24.05 -6.76
C LYS A 84 -10.79 25.51 -6.71
N SER A 85 -9.49 25.78 -6.65
CA SER A 85 -8.95 27.13 -6.68
C SER A 85 -8.71 27.58 -8.12
N LYS A 86 -8.76 28.90 -8.34
CA LYS A 86 -8.39 29.51 -9.62
C LYS A 86 -7.01 30.19 -9.46
N PRO A 87 -5.92 29.42 -9.53
CA PRO A 87 -4.59 29.98 -9.22
C PRO A 87 -4.12 31.06 -10.19
N SER A 88 -4.73 31.16 -11.36
CA SER A 88 -4.42 32.20 -12.34
C SER A 88 -4.74 33.62 -11.86
N GLU A 89 -5.62 33.78 -10.90
CA GLU A 89 -5.96 35.04 -10.27
C GLU A 89 -4.96 35.45 -9.18
N LEU A 90 -4.15 34.50 -8.74
CA LEU A 90 -3.09 34.68 -7.78
C LEU A 90 -1.73 34.84 -8.47
N LYS A 91 -1.71 35.44 -9.67
CA LYS A 91 -0.44 35.82 -10.28
C LYS A 91 0.27 36.79 -9.40
N SER A 92 0.92 36.23 -8.44
CA SER A 92 1.84 37.03 -7.67
C SER A 92 3.10 37.21 -8.50
N ASP A 93 3.73 38.32 -8.27
CA ASP A 93 5.13 38.57 -8.62
C ASP A 93 6.11 37.67 -7.86
N GLY A 94 5.64 36.53 -7.34
CA GLY A 94 6.38 35.63 -6.47
C GLY A 94 6.41 36.06 -5.00
N LYS A 95 5.71 37.11 -4.65
CA LYS A 95 5.65 37.60 -3.27
C LYS A 95 4.31 37.22 -2.67
N PHE A 96 4.30 36.19 -1.84
CA PHE A 96 3.11 35.82 -1.07
C PHE A 96 2.95 36.63 0.22
N TYR A 97 3.98 37.28 0.64
CA TYR A 97 3.99 38.13 1.83
C TYR A 97 5.05 39.20 1.71
#